data_8ab4202db0e899a61691227f529f6139
#
_entry.id   8ab4202db0e899a61691227f529f6139
#
_cell.length_a   1.000
_cell.length_b   1.000
_cell.length_c   1.000
_cell.angle_alpha   90.00
_cell.angle_beta   90.00
_cell.angle_gamma   90.00
#
_symmetry.space_group_name_H-M   'P 1'
#
loop_
_entity.id
_entity.type
_entity.pdbx_description
1 polymer ?
#
loop_
_entity_poly.entity_id
_entity_poly.type
_entity_poly.pdbx_seq_one_letter_code
_entity_poly.pdbx_strand_id
1 'polypeptide(L)'
;AGEIAYREAEDGEKDSRQVILSLSSEEPYLRYFGNEILCHDAEAIDLTRLQELGVVLFNHNADCVLGRVVSVELDEGQHKLRAVVQFDDDEASEKIYQKVKNGTLKGVSVGYHVSVWEEVEDGAVSSNGRFTGPCWVATSWEPLELSIVSVPADPTVGVGRNYQGQQNKENGERNMENQNQNGEIMTPENNG
;
A
#
# COMPACT_ATOMS: atom_id res chain seq x y z
N ALA A 1 -18.07 -6.66 1.15
CA ALA A 1 -18.10 -5.26 0.71
C ALA A 1 -17.44 -4.45 1.81
N GLY A 2 -16.17 -4.08 1.62
CA GLY A 2 -15.45 -3.22 2.55
C GLY A 2 -15.81 -1.77 2.24
N GLU A 3 -16.44 -1.09 3.19
CA GLU A 3 -16.81 0.31 3.10
C GLU A 3 -15.56 1.17 3.02
N ILE A 4 -15.49 2.01 1.98
CA ILE A 4 -14.57 3.15 1.92
C ILE A 4 -15.09 4.11 2.99
N ALA A 5 -14.39 4.22 4.13
CA ALA A 5 -14.77 5.17 5.15
C ALA A 5 -14.28 6.58 4.73
N TYR A 6 -15.04 7.21 3.83
CA TYR A 6 -15.11 8.66 3.80
C TYR A 6 -15.91 9.08 5.04
N ARG A 7 -15.42 10.02 5.81
CA ARG A 7 -16.29 10.74 6.72
C ARG A 7 -17.15 11.67 5.86
N GLU A 8 -18.31 11.17 5.39
CA GLU A 8 -19.29 12.04 4.73
C GLU A 8 -19.70 13.09 5.76
N ALA A 9 -19.65 14.36 5.35
CA ALA A 9 -20.24 15.45 6.11
C ALA A 9 -21.74 15.18 6.24
N GLU A 10 -22.28 15.20 7.44
CA GLU A 10 -23.73 15.24 7.66
C GLU A 10 -24.29 16.49 6.97
N ASP A 11 -25.54 16.43 6.47
CA ASP A 11 -26.19 17.51 5.72
C ASP A 11 -26.05 18.86 6.47
N GLY A 12 -25.18 19.75 5.94
CA GLY A 12 -24.89 21.07 6.49
C GLY A 12 -23.49 21.23 7.12
N GLU A 13 -22.70 20.17 7.27
CA GLU A 13 -21.29 20.26 7.70
C GLU A 13 -20.38 20.49 6.47
N LYS A 14 -19.39 21.39 6.64
CA LYS A 14 -18.35 21.58 5.62
C LYS A 14 -17.61 20.25 5.43
N ASP A 15 -17.49 19.78 4.18
CA ASP A 15 -16.72 18.57 3.83
C ASP A 15 -15.36 18.61 4.58
N SER A 16 -15.11 17.63 5.43
CA SER A 16 -13.90 17.60 6.26
C SER A 16 -12.63 17.43 5.43
N ARG A 17 -12.78 17.04 4.15
CA ARG A 17 -11.69 16.75 3.20
C ARG A 17 -10.69 15.72 3.76
N GLN A 18 -11.15 14.89 4.70
CA GLN A 18 -10.35 13.83 5.30
C GLN A 18 -10.51 12.51 4.55
N VAL A 19 -9.39 11.81 4.39
CA VAL A 19 -9.33 10.50 3.74
C VAL A 19 -8.56 9.54 4.64
N ILE A 20 -9.12 8.35 4.86
CA ILE A 20 -8.44 7.25 5.55
C ILE A 20 -7.78 6.38 4.49
N LEU A 21 -6.51 6.04 4.71
CA LEU A 21 -5.74 5.25 3.77
C LEU A 21 -4.77 4.30 4.48
N SER A 22 -4.36 3.25 3.77
CA SER A 22 -3.22 2.42 4.15
C SER A 22 -1.96 3.04 3.52
N LEU A 23 -0.94 3.30 4.34
CA LEU A 23 0.28 4.01 3.94
C LEU A 23 1.38 3.07 3.47
N SER A 24 1.63 1.99 4.22
CA SER A 24 2.65 1.00 3.90
C SER A 24 2.27 -0.38 4.45
N SER A 25 2.93 -1.42 3.94
CA SER A 25 2.78 -2.81 4.36
C SER A 25 4.12 -3.54 4.31
N GLU A 26 4.13 -4.81 4.68
CA GLU A 26 5.29 -5.71 4.58
C GLU A 26 5.38 -6.42 3.21
N GLU A 27 4.64 -5.96 2.20
CA GLU A 27 4.76 -6.53 0.85
C GLU A 27 6.16 -6.29 0.30
N PRO A 28 6.88 -7.36 -0.14
CA PRO A 28 8.23 -7.21 -0.67
C PRO A 28 8.24 -6.33 -1.92
N TYR A 29 9.16 -5.38 -1.96
CA TYR A 29 9.38 -4.53 -3.11
C TYR A 29 10.76 -4.81 -3.74
N LEU A 30 10.78 -5.16 -5.03
CA LEU A 30 12.02 -5.48 -5.73
C LEU A 30 12.83 -4.20 -6.02
N ARG A 31 14.01 -4.11 -5.41
CA ARG A 31 15.03 -3.08 -5.65
C ARG A 31 16.18 -3.65 -6.49
N TYR A 32 17.14 -2.79 -6.86
CA TYR A 32 18.36 -3.21 -7.54
C TYR A 32 19.26 -4.14 -6.70
N PHE A 33 19.10 -4.09 -5.37
CA PHE A 33 19.85 -4.92 -4.40
C PHE A 33 19.07 -6.17 -3.94
N GLY A 34 17.84 -6.38 -4.39
CA GLY A 34 16.99 -7.50 -3.99
C GLY A 34 15.63 -7.08 -3.45
N ASN A 35 14.91 -8.02 -2.85
CA ASN A 35 13.63 -7.74 -2.22
C ASN A 35 13.81 -6.94 -0.94
N GLU A 36 13.18 -5.79 -0.88
CA GLU A 36 13.10 -4.93 0.29
C GLU A 36 11.78 -5.17 1.02
N ILE A 37 11.83 -5.29 2.35
CA ILE A 37 10.66 -5.40 3.22
C ILE A 37 10.77 -4.36 4.33
N LEU A 38 9.77 -3.51 4.49
CA LEU A 38 9.63 -2.62 5.65
C LEU A 38 8.99 -3.40 6.80
N CYS A 39 9.72 -3.62 7.89
CA CYS A 39 9.20 -4.31 9.06
C CYS A 39 8.17 -3.42 9.78
N HIS A 40 6.99 -3.98 10.09
CA HIS A 40 5.89 -3.28 10.77
C HIS A 40 5.70 -3.80 12.20
N ASP A 41 6.82 -3.98 12.92
CA ASP A 41 6.82 -4.14 14.37
C ASP A 41 6.88 -2.75 15.03
N ALA A 42 6.31 -2.60 16.22
CA ALA A 42 6.25 -1.30 16.91
C ALA A 42 7.64 -0.69 17.17
N GLU A 43 8.64 -1.55 17.44
CA GLU A 43 10.01 -1.13 17.67
C GLU A 43 10.78 -0.80 16.39
N ALA A 44 10.26 -1.19 15.23
CA ALA A 44 10.93 -0.99 13.94
C ALA A 44 10.63 0.38 13.33
N ILE A 45 9.57 1.07 13.76
CA ILE A 45 9.05 2.27 13.10
C ILE A 45 9.07 3.47 14.03
N ASP A 46 9.80 4.51 13.67
CA ASP A 46 9.70 5.82 14.33
C ASP A 46 8.69 6.70 13.59
N LEU A 47 7.52 6.87 14.19
CA LEU A 47 6.43 7.71 13.64
C LEU A 47 6.50 9.18 14.06
N THR A 48 7.42 9.56 14.93
CA THR A 48 7.47 10.89 15.56
C THR A 48 7.44 12.01 14.52
N ARG A 49 8.31 11.92 13.53
CA ARG A 49 8.40 12.96 12.48
C ARG A 49 7.13 13.08 11.66
N LEU A 50 6.55 11.95 11.23
CA LEU A 50 5.35 11.96 10.40
C LEU A 50 4.14 12.48 11.19
N GLN A 51 4.07 12.20 12.50
CA GLN A 51 3.02 12.72 13.38
C GLN A 51 3.13 14.22 13.61
N GLU A 52 4.34 14.74 13.72
CA GLU A 52 4.57 16.17 14.03
C GLU A 52 4.58 17.06 12.79
N LEU A 53 5.19 16.58 11.69
CA LEU A 53 5.50 17.37 10.50
C LEU A 53 4.96 16.77 9.20
N GLY A 54 4.14 15.71 9.29
CA GLY A 54 3.71 14.94 8.13
C GLY A 54 2.89 15.76 7.14
N VAL A 55 3.39 15.84 5.91
CA VAL A 55 2.72 16.45 4.76
C VAL A 55 2.24 15.37 3.79
N VAL A 56 1.19 15.69 3.02
CA VAL A 56 0.72 14.90 1.89
C VAL A 56 1.21 15.55 0.61
N LEU A 57 1.98 14.81 -0.18
CA LEU A 57 2.53 15.27 -1.45
C LEU A 57 1.80 14.63 -2.64
N PHE A 58 2.07 15.11 -3.85
CA PHE A 58 1.73 14.43 -5.09
C PHE A 58 2.98 13.93 -5.80
N ASN A 59 3.04 12.59 -6.03
CA ASN A 59 4.16 11.93 -6.73
C ASN A 59 5.54 12.25 -6.15
N HIS A 60 5.67 12.32 -4.81
CA HIS A 60 6.93 12.64 -4.11
C HIS A 60 7.53 14.01 -4.47
N ASN A 61 6.70 14.93 -4.97
CA ASN A 61 7.14 16.27 -5.32
C ASN A 61 6.96 17.23 -4.13
N ALA A 62 8.07 17.63 -3.50
CA ALA A 62 8.05 18.52 -2.35
C ALA A 62 7.45 19.92 -2.63
N ASP A 63 7.41 20.32 -3.91
CA ASP A 63 6.78 21.58 -4.34
C ASP A 63 5.27 21.44 -4.56
N CYS A 64 4.72 20.23 -4.43
CA CYS A 64 3.29 19.94 -4.60
C CYS A 64 2.71 19.33 -3.32
N VAL A 65 2.47 20.19 -2.33
CA VAL A 65 1.83 19.84 -1.07
C VAL A 65 0.32 19.85 -1.28
N LEU A 66 -0.33 18.75 -0.89
CA LEU A 66 -1.79 18.57 -1.03
C LEU A 66 -2.53 18.73 0.28
N GLY A 67 -1.81 18.72 1.40
CA GLY A 67 -2.39 18.76 2.72
C GLY A 67 -1.46 18.16 3.78
N ARG A 68 -2.05 17.69 4.88
CA ARG A 68 -1.31 17.21 6.05
C ARG A 68 -1.76 15.83 6.52
N VAL A 69 -0.90 15.15 7.25
CA VAL A 69 -1.24 13.98 8.04
C VAL A 69 -1.94 14.45 9.33
N VAL A 70 -3.14 13.92 9.59
CA VAL A 70 -3.92 14.21 10.82
C VAL A 70 -3.56 13.20 11.92
N SER A 71 -3.45 11.93 11.54
CA SER A 71 -3.01 10.87 12.43
C SER A 71 -2.38 9.74 11.62
N VAL A 72 -1.46 9.02 12.23
CA VAL A 72 -0.90 7.77 11.71
C VAL A 72 -0.81 6.78 12.85
N GLU A 73 -1.14 5.52 12.57
CA GLU A 73 -1.12 4.42 13.53
C GLU A 73 -0.62 3.13 12.88
N LEU A 74 0.00 2.28 13.67
CA LEU A 74 0.37 0.93 13.29
C LEU A 74 -0.78 -0.04 13.60
N ASP A 75 -1.28 -0.71 12.56
CA ASP A 75 -2.16 -1.88 12.71
C ASP A 75 -1.26 -3.13 12.84
N GLU A 76 -0.94 -3.49 14.09
CA GLU A 76 -0.08 -4.64 14.38
C GLU A 76 -0.69 -5.96 13.89
N GLY A 77 -2.03 -6.08 13.88
CA GLY A 77 -2.72 -7.28 13.42
C GLY A 77 -2.63 -7.52 11.92
N GLN A 78 -2.44 -6.45 11.14
CA GLN A 78 -2.30 -6.51 9.69
C GLN A 78 -0.89 -6.16 9.20
N HIS A 79 0.01 -5.79 10.10
CA HIS A 79 1.36 -5.29 9.76
C HIS A 79 1.31 -4.19 8.71
N LYS A 80 0.52 -3.14 8.98
CA LYS A 80 0.31 -2.00 8.08
C LYS A 80 0.29 -0.69 8.85
N LEU A 81 0.81 0.36 8.24
CA LEU A 81 0.53 1.72 8.68
C LEU A 81 -0.77 2.22 8.07
N ARG A 82 -1.60 2.84 8.91
CA ARG A 82 -2.81 3.56 8.51
C ARG A 82 -2.66 5.02 8.81
N ALA A 83 -3.20 5.87 7.97
CA ALA A 83 -3.18 7.30 8.17
C ALA A 83 -4.55 7.92 7.88
N VAL A 84 -4.86 8.97 8.62
CA VAL A 84 -5.90 9.93 8.28
C VAL A 84 -5.20 11.17 7.75
N VAL A 85 -5.55 11.59 6.55
CA VAL A 85 -5.00 12.78 5.91
C VAL A 85 -6.10 13.80 5.66
N GLN A 86 -5.75 15.09 5.66
CA GLN A 86 -6.65 16.18 5.34
C GLN A 86 -6.08 16.97 4.17
N PHE A 87 -6.84 17.08 3.09
CA PHE A 87 -6.49 17.87 1.92
C PHE A 87 -6.74 19.35 2.16
N ASP A 88 -5.85 20.20 1.63
CA ASP A 88 -6.03 21.65 1.61
C ASP A 88 -7.10 22.04 0.58
N ASP A 89 -7.64 23.28 0.69
CA ASP A 89 -8.73 23.77 -0.13
C ASP A 89 -8.28 24.67 -1.31
N ASP A 90 -6.99 24.68 -1.61
CA ASP A 90 -6.45 25.36 -2.78
C ASP A 90 -6.74 24.59 -4.09
N GLU A 91 -6.61 25.27 -5.23
CA GLU A 91 -6.99 24.74 -6.55
C GLU A 91 -6.20 23.46 -6.92
N ALA A 92 -4.91 23.37 -6.57
CA ALA A 92 -4.08 22.22 -6.91
C ALA A 92 -4.48 20.99 -6.09
N SER A 93 -4.67 21.17 -4.78
CA SER A 93 -5.12 20.14 -3.85
C SER A 93 -6.52 19.66 -4.18
N GLU A 94 -7.45 20.58 -4.54
CA GLU A 94 -8.81 20.26 -4.93
C GLU A 94 -8.87 19.31 -6.13
N LYS A 95 -8.07 19.55 -7.16
CA LYS A 95 -8.02 18.70 -8.36
C LYS A 95 -7.63 17.26 -8.04
N ILE A 96 -6.68 17.08 -7.12
CA ILE A 96 -6.23 15.76 -6.70
C ILE A 96 -7.24 15.12 -5.76
N TYR A 97 -7.76 15.88 -4.78
CA TYR A 97 -8.79 15.42 -3.85
C TYR A 97 -10.01 14.85 -4.59
N GLN A 98 -10.52 15.55 -5.60
CA GLN A 98 -11.64 15.05 -6.42
C GLN A 98 -11.30 13.74 -7.16
N LYS A 99 -10.06 13.56 -7.63
CA LYS A 99 -9.60 12.32 -8.24
C LYS A 99 -9.48 11.17 -7.22
N VAL A 100 -9.11 11.46 -6.00
CA VAL A 100 -9.10 10.51 -4.88
C VAL A 100 -10.55 10.14 -4.53
N LYS A 101 -11.42 11.13 -4.34
CA LYS A 101 -12.82 10.95 -3.96
C LYS A 101 -13.61 10.13 -4.98
N ASN A 102 -13.40 10.34 -6.26
CA ASN A 102 -14.06 9.57 -7.32
C ASN A 102 -13.36 8.25 -7.68
N GLY A 103 -12.30 7.90 -6.96
CA GLY A 103 -11.58 6.63 -7.13
C GLY A 103 -10.66 6.55 -8.34
N THR A 104 -10.38 7.66 -9.03
CA THR A 104 -9.40 7.69 -10.14
C THR A 104 -7.97 7.52 -9.62
N LEU A 105 -7.62 8.21 -8.51
CA LEU A 105 -6.34 8.07 -7.83
C LEU A 105 -6.54 7.27 -6.54
N LYS A 106 -5.92 6.10 -6.45
CA LYS A 106 -5.97 5.21 -5.28
C LYS A 106 -4.58 4.87 -4.76
N GLY A 107 -3.53 5.19 -5.52
CA GLY A 107 -2.15 4.88 -5.16
C GLY A 107 -1.67 5.77 -4.03
N VAL A 108 -1.02 5.16 -3.05
CA VAL A 108 -0.31 5.83 -1.96
C VAL A 108 1.11 5.30 -1.93
N SER A 109 2.05 6.12 -1.56
CA SER A 109 3.46 5.76 -1.38
C SER A 109 4.02 6.54 -0.20
N VAL A 110 5.02 5.98 0.47
CA VAL A 110 5.72 6.58 1.58
C VAL A 110 7.15 6.91 1.18
N GLY A 111 7.60 8.13 1.47
CA GLY A 111 9.01 8.46 1.50
C GLY A 111 9.56 8.16 2.89
N TYR A 112 10.69 7.44 2.99
CA TYR A 112 11.22 6.98 4.28
C TYR A 112 12.75 6.96 4.29
N HIS A 113 13.29 6.89 5.50
CA HIS A 113 14.70 6.65 5.78
C HIS A 113 14.85 5.33 6.56
N VAL A 114 15.84 4.53 6.21
CA VAL A 114 16.15 3.29 6.94
C VAL A 114 17.47 3.46 7.67
N SER A 115 17.42 3.26 8.99
CA SER A 115 18.59 3.35 9.86
C SER A 115 19.28 1.99 10.05
N VAL A 116 18.50 0.89 10.05
CA VAL A 116 19.04 -0.45 10.25
C VAL A 116 18.41 -1.42 9.26
N TRP A 117 19.29 -2.16 8.57
CA TRP A 117 18.93 -3.26 7.69
C TRP A 117 19.34 -4.59 8.27
N GLU A 118 18.51 -5.61 8.09
CA GLU A 118 18.85 -7.02 8.27
C GLU A 118 18.90 -7.69 6.89
N GLU A 119 20.04 -8.24 6.53
CA GLU A 119 20.16 -9.11 5.36
C GLU A 119 19.74 -10.52 5.74
N VAL A 120 18.76 -11.07 5.06
CA VAL A 120 18.29 -12.45 5.24
C VAL A 120 18.75 -13.24 4.03
N GLU A 121 19.74 -14.12 4.22
CA GLU A 121 20.31 -14.96 3.16
C GLU A 121 19.29 -15.98 2.63
N ASP A 122 19.57 -16.54 1.46
CA ASP A 122 18.70 -17.55 0.82
C ASP A 122 18.46 -18.76 1.75
N GLY A 123 17.17 -19.04 2.00
CA GLY A 123 16.73 -20.10 2.90
C GLY A 123 16.87 -19.80 4.40
N ALA A 124 17.45 -18.65 4.77
CA ALA A 124 17.46 -18.18 6.16
C ALA A 124 16.14 -17.51 6.53
N VAL A 125 15.93 -17.29 7.83
CA VAL A 125 14.75 -16.60 8.38
C VAL A 125 15.21 -15.40 9.18
N SER A 126 14.50 -14.27 9.03
CA SER A 126 14.77 -13.03 9.75
C SER A 126 14.75 -13.22 11.28
N SER A 127 15.40 -12.29 12.00
CA SER A 127 15.51 -12.31 13.47
C SER A 127 14.15 -12.34 14.18
N ASN A 128 13.11 -11.71 13.60
CA ASN A 128 11.74 -11.74 14.12
C ASN A 128 10.94 -12.99 13.67
N GLY A 129 11.52 -13.88 12.88
CA GLY A 129 10.93 -15.15 12.47
C GLY A 129 9.88 -15.07 11.36
N ARG A 130 9.66 -13.89 10.75
CA ARG A 130 8.53 -13.69 9.79
C ARG A 130 8.94 -13.74 8.33
N PHE A 131 10.18 -13.38 7.99
CA PHE A 131 10.59 -13.24 6.59
C PHE A 131 11.61 -14.31 6.24
N THR A 132 11.41 -14.98 5.10
CA THR A 132 12.36 -15.96 4.57
C THR A 132 13.12 -15.33 3.41
N GLY A 133 14.44 -15.41 3.42
CA GLY A 133 15.32 -14.84 2.41
C GLY A 133 15.26 -15.56 1.05
N PRO A 134 15.86 -14.96 0.02
CA PRO A 134 16.73 -13.79 0.15
C PRO A 134 15.95 -12.47 0.16
N CYS A 135 16.16 -11.63 1.18
CA CYS A 135 15.56 -10.30 1.29
C CYS A 135 16.36 -9.37 2.21
N TRP A 136 16.06 -8.09 2.12
CA TRP A 136 16.55 -7.04 3.02
C TRP A 136 15.39 -6.50 3.83
N VAL A 137 15.46 -6.63 5.14
CA VAL A 137 14.42 -6.19 6.06
C VAL A 137 14.85 -4.89 6.72
N ALA A 138 14.08 -3.83 6.56
CA ALA A 138 14.26 -2.58 7.29
C ALA A 138 13.75 -2.78 8.72
N THR A 139 14.65 -3.05 9.66
CA THR A 139 14.32 -3.32 11.06
C THR A 139 14.30 -2.07 11.93
N SER A 140 14.77 -0.93 11.39
CA SER A 140 14.61 0.40 12.00
C SER A 140 14.46 1.44 10.88
N TRP A 141 13.31 2.10 10.79
CA TRP A 141 13.02 3.06 9.74
C TRP A 141 12.04 4.14 10.18
N GLU A 142 12.07 5.27 9.47
CA GLU A 142 11.26 6.47 9.74
C GLU A 142 10.54 6.89 8.46
N PRO A 143 9.19 6.98 8.45
CA PRO A 143 8.46 7.61 7.35
C PRO A 143 8.63 9.13 7.40
N LEU A 144 9.00 9.73 6.27
CA LEU A 144 9.29 11.16 6.14
C LEU A 144 8.12 11.95 5.56
N GLU A 145 7.40 11.38 4.61
CA GLU A 145 6.24 11.98 3.94
C GLU A 145 5.30 10.90 3.40
N LEU A 146 4.10 11.30 3.09
CA LEU A 146 3.07 10.50 2.44
C LEU A 146 2.73 11.14 1.10
N SER A 147 2.70 10.35 0.03
CA SER A 147 2.32 10.82 -1.30
C SER A 147 1.09 10.11 -1.85
N ILE A 148 0.17 10.88 -2.43
CA ILE A 148 -0.77 10.35 -3.42
C ILE A 148 0.00 10.19 -4.72
N VAL A 149 0.00 8.98 -5.28
CA VAL A 149 0.79 8.68 -6.48
C VAL A 149 -0.06 8.10 -7.59
N SER A 150 0.33 8.38 -8.82
CA SER A 150 -0.33 7.79 -10.00
C SER A 150 0.00 6.31 -10.17
N VAL A 151 1.23 5.91 -9.79
CA VAL A 151 1.74 4.53 -9.87
C VAL A 151 2.39 4.18 -8.52
N PRO A 152 1.70 3.44 -7.64
CA PRO A 152 2.26 3.06 -6.35
C PRO A 152 3.34 1.99 -6.50
N ALA A 153 4.35 2.04 -5.63
CA ALA A 153 5.37 1.00 -5.51
C ALA A 153 4.78 -0.28 -4.89
N ASP A 154 4.00 -0.13 -3.81
CA ASP A 154 3.27 -1.23 -3.17
C ASP A 154 1.80 -1.22 -3.63
N PRO A 155 1.35 -2.23 -4.40
CA PRO A 155 -0.04 -2.30 -4.88
C PRO A 155 -1.03 -2.69 -3.78
N THR A 156 -0.59 -3.10 -2.60
CA THR A 156 -1.44 -3.56 -1.49
C THR A 156 -1.89 -2.45 -0.56
N VAL A 157 -1.28 -1.26 -0.67
CA VAL A 157 -1.64 -0.06 0.09
C VAL A 157 -2.39 0.95 -0.76
N GLY A 158 -3.04 1.92 -0.12
CA GLY A 158 -3.74 3.00 -0.79
C GLY A 158 -5.09 3.34 -0.19
N VAL A 159 -5.79 4.24 -0.86
CA VAL A 159 -7.13 4.67 -0.47
C VAL A 159 -8.12 3.53 -0.62
N GLY A 160 -8.83 3.19 0.46
CA GLY A 160 -9.87 2.16 0.45
C GLY A 160 -9.36 0.71 0.34
N ARG A 161 -8.07 0.42 0.53
CA ARG A 161 -7.49 -0.93 0.39
C ARG A 161 -7.41 -1.74 1.68
N ASN A 162 -8.26 -1.47 2.65
CA ASN A 162 -8.20 -2.11 3.95
C ASN A 162 -8.59 -3.61 4.00
N TYR A 163 -9.05 -4.26 2.89
CA TYR A 163 -9.68 -5.59 2.97
C TYR A 163 -9.50 -6.53 1.75
N GLN A 164 -8.51 -6.41 0.90
CA GLN A 164 -8.39 -7.31 -0.27
C GLN A 164 -7.38 -8.46 -0.15
N GLY A 165 -6.86 -8.77 1.02
CA GLY A 165 -5.90 -9.87 1.21
C GLY A 165 -6.47 -11.29 1.07
N GLN A 166 -7.79 -11.51 0.96
CA GLN A 166 -8.38 -12.86 0.94
C GLN A 166 -9.16 -13.27 -0.32
N GLN A 167 -9.48 -12.36 -1.25
CA GLN A 167 -10.30 -12.73 -2.41
C GLN A 167 -9.52 -13.17 -3.67
N ASN A 168 -8.23 -12.92 -3.75
CA ASN A 168 -7.45 -13.29 -4.95
C ASN A 168 -6.94 -14.74 -4.96
N LYS A 169 -7.01 -15.48 -3.85
CA LYS A 169 -6.64 -16.90 -3.85
C LYS A 169 -7.71 -17.81 -4.44
N GLU A 170 -8.99 -17.48 -4.26
CA GLU A 170 -10.09 -18.30 -4.80
C GLU A 170 -10.32 -18.14 -6.32
N ASN A 171 -9.95 -17.01 -6.90
CA ASN A 171 -10.09 -16.80 -8.36
C ASN A 171 -8.92 -17.39 -9.18
N GLY A 172 -7.76 -17.62 -8.56
CA GLY A 172 -6.62 -18.27 -9.20
C GLY A 172 -6.85 -19.77 -9.43
N GLU A 173 -7.49 -20.45 -8.47
CA GLU A 173 -7.75 -21.88 -8.56
C GLU A 173 -8.88 -22.22 -9.54
N ARG A 174 -9.92 -21.40 -9.65
CA ARG A 174 -11.01 -21.61 -10.63
C ARG A 174 -10.59 -21.44 -12.10
N ASN A 175 -9.54 -20.67 -12.38
CA ASN A 175 -9.02 -20.52 -13.75
C ASN A 175 -8.09 -21.67 -14.18
N MET A 176 -7.51 -22.43 -13.26
CA MET A 176 -6.69 -23.59 -13.60
C MET A 176 -7.53 -24.86 -13.84
N GLU A 177 -8.68 -25.01 -13.18
CA GLU A 177 -9.58 -26.16 -13.41
C GLU A 177 -10.33 -26.09 -14.76
N ASN A 178 -10.59 -24.89 -15.29
CA ASN A 178 -11.29 -24.74 -16.58
C ASN A 178 -10.39 -24.91 -17.81
N GLN A 179 -9.06 -24.96 -17.68
CA GLN A 179 -8.15 -25.22 -18.81
C GLN A 179 -7.86 -26.70 -19.04
N ASN A 180 -8.20 -27.58 -18.10
CA ASN A 180 -7.93 -29.02 -18.22
C ASN A 180 -9.10 -29.84 -18.81
N GLN A 181 -10.24 -29.23 -19.18
CA GLN A 181 -11.39 -29.95 -19.71
C GLN A 181 -11.59 -29.85 -21.26
N ASN A 182 -10.76 -29.12 -21.98
CA ASN A 182 -10.89 -28.92 -23.43
C ASN A 182 -9.73 -29.45 -24.27
N GLY A 183 -9.14 -30.57 -23.87
CA GLY A 183 -8.02 -31.23 -24.58
C GLY A 183 -8.35 -32.61 -25.09
N GLU A 184 -9.49 -32.84 -25.76
CA GLU A 184 -9.66 -34.03 -26.61
C GLU A 184 -9.23 -33.72 -28.03
N ILE A 185 -8.08 -34.25 -28.39
CA ILE A 185 -7.50 -34.23 -29.75
C ILE A 185 -8.23 -35.24 -30.60
N MET A 186 -8.97 -34.77 -31.61
CA MET A 186 -9.43 -35.62 -32.72
C MET A 186 -8.25 -35.95 -33.63
N THR A 187 -7.93 -37.21 -33.71
CA THR A 187 -7.04 -37.77 -34.77
C THR A 187 -7.81 -37.89 -36.08
N PRO A 188 -7.27 -37.47 -37.23
CA PRO A 188 -7.90 -37.73 -38.51
C PRO A 188 -7.61 -39.18 -38.97
N GLU A 189 -8.67 -39.93 -39.26
CA GLU A 189 -8.60 -41.22 -39.95
C GLU A 189 -8.11 -41.02 -41.38
N ASN A 190 -7.14 -41.84 -41.73
CA ASN A 190 -6.59 -41.97 -43.08
C ASN A 190 -7.43 -43.03 -43.83
N ASN A 191 -8.13 -42.62 -44.87
CA ASN A 191 -8.79 -43.54 -45.78
C ASN A 191 -8.18 -43.44 -47.18
N GLY A 192 -7.66 -44.61 -47.64
CA GLY A 192 -7.67 -45.13 -48.99
C GLY A 192 -6.62 -44.67 -49.94
#